data_e6f14e2bd5d3b1e6f95332ac0b2aed9a
#
_entry.id   e6f14e2bd5d3b1e6f95332ac0b2aed9a
#
_cell.length_a   1.000
_cell.length_b   1.000
_cell.length_c   1.000
_cell.angle_alpha   90.00
_cell.angle_beta   90.00
_cell.angle_gamma   90.00
#
_symmetry.space_group_name_H-M   'P 1'
#
loop_
_entity.id
_entity.type
_entity.pdbx_description
1 polymer ?
#
loop_
_entity_poly.entity_id
_entity_poly.type
_entity_poly.pdbx_seq_one_letter_code
_entity_poly.pdbx_strand_id
1 'polypeptide(L)'
;MDLFVNGRLRERDILKHIQSARVPESYLYGQIHYNDLDGDEVDRFTSSREGIVSDDTLFLELLESIKSVIKSIIDQWDEWRIEIKQDGDDDNRRFSRKERASKKLYNETASEYKPVLPNNSEPTARVQKWIDELEEDATFNLQSYTECFVSENLVRKLIKHKSIALDESSKIKKGALCEIRRWRDRETRDKRNGNIAIDIRSENDDLFYLDLAHLAALADPPRSGDGYPDHLANDEKAFTPIRNAVMHTSRLTQKAKDKLTTVYYNIEKKIKNLLST
;
A
#
# COMPACT_ATOMS: atom_id res chain seq x y z
N MET A 1 11.59 -24.00 -16.64
CA MET A 1 10.96 -23.63 -17.95
C MET A 1 12.03 -23.56 -19.03
N ASP A 2 11.82 -24.21 -20.17
CA ASP A 2 12.83 -24.37 -21.22
C ASP A 2 12.54 -23.49 -22.43
N LEU A 3 13.56 -22.85 -22.99
CA LEU A 3 13.44 -21.98 -24.15
C LEU A 3 13.86 -22.72 -25.40
N PHE A 4 12.97 -22.73 -26.40
CA PHE A 4 13.16 -23.28 -27.72
C PHE A 4 13.18 -22.19 -28.81
N VAL A 5 14.13 -22.29 -29.71
CA VAL A 5 14.26 -21.42 -30.87
C VAL A 5 14.32 -22.31 -32.11
N ASN A 6 13.41 -22.12 -33.06
CA ASN A 6 13.28 -22.94 -34.28
C ASN A 6 13.25 -24.46 -33.98
N GLY A 7 12.50 -24.85 -32.91
CA GLY A 7 12.32 -26.22 -32.48
C GLY A 7 13.54 -26.83 -31.76
N ARG A 8 14.59 -26.07 -31.51
CA ARG A 8 15.78 -26.52 -30.77
C ARG A 8 15.83 -25.92 -29.37
N LEU A 9 16.12 -26.76 -28.40
CA LEU A 9 16.37 -26.30 -27.01
C LEU A 9 17.64 -25.43 -27.01
N ARG A 10 17.51 -24.18 -26.56
CA ARG A 10 18.60 -23.20 -26.49
C ARG A 10 18.97 -22.83 -25.10
N GLU A 11 18.00 -22.80 -24.18
CA GLU A 11 18.26 -22.51 -22.79
C GLU A 11 17.40 -23.42 -21.91
N ARG A 12 18.07 -24.17 -21.03
CA ARG A 12 17.42 -25.00 -20.03
C ARG A 12 17.17 -24.18 -18.78
N ASP A 13 15.94 -24.21 -18.30
CA ASP A 13 15.52 -23.47 -17.10
C ASP A 13 15.85 -21.96 -17.18
N ILE A 14 15.12 -21.27 -18.07
CA ILE A 14 15.27 -19.84 -18.28
C ILE A 14 15.00 -19.01 -17.01
N LEU A 15 14.31 -19.60 -16.01
CA LEU A 15 13.99 -18.93 -14.74
C LEU A 15 15.25 -18.58 -13.92
N LYS A 16 16.36 -19.27 -14.13
CA LYS A 16 17.63 -18.96 -13.47
C LYS A 16 18.16 -17.54 -13.79
N HIS A 17 17.72 -16.95 -14.91
CA HIS A 17 18.09 -15.60 -15.31
C HIS A 17 17.15 -14.54 -14.69
N ILE A 18 16.09 -14.94 -13.98
CA ILE A 18 15.11 -14.06 -13.36
C ILE A 18 15.35 -14.02 -11.85
N GLN A 19 16.00 -12.96 -11.36
CA GLN A 19 16.46 -12.85 -9.96
C GLN A 19 15.34 -12.76 -8.90
N SER A 20 14.06 -12.71 -9.28
CA SER A 20 12.93 -12.59 -8.35
C SER A 20 12.26 -13.91 -8.00
N ALA A 21 13.00 -14.99 -8.15
CA ALA A 21 12.54 -16.35 -7.93
C ALA A 21 11.91 -16.57 -6.55
N ARG A 22 10.61 -16.77 -6.51
CA ARG A 22 9.86 -17.22 -5.34
C ARG A 22 9.49 -18.68 -5.49
N VAL A 23 9.25 -19.36 -4.37
CA VAL A 23 8.87 -20.77 -4.26
C VAL A 23 7.94 -21.37 -5.34
N PRO A 24 7.03 -20.63 -6.00
CA PRO A 24 6.22 -21.16 -7.09
C PRO A 24 7.01 -21.66 -8.31
N GLU A 25 8.24 -21.21 -8.49
CA GLU A 25 9.06 -21.58 -9.66
C GLU A 25 9.36 -23.08 -9.74
N SER A 26 9.49 -23.76 -8.61
CA SER A 26 9.69 -25.20 -8.55
C SER A 26 8.49 -25.99 -9.07
N TYR A 27 7.31 -25.37 -9.19
CA TYR A 27 6.07 -25.98 -9.67
C TYR A 27 5.70 -25.54 -11.09
N LEU A 28 6.46 -24.60 -11.68
CA LEU A 28 6.20 -24.10 -13.04
C LEU A 28 6.94 -24.93 -14.07
N TYR A 29 6.19 -25.68 -14.84
CA TYR A 29 6.66 -26.37 -16.04
C TYR A 29 6.15 -25.66 -17.29
N GLY A 30 7.00 -25.53 -18.28
CA GLY A 30 6.58 -24.96 -19.55
C GLY A 30 7.70 -24.90 -20.58
N GLN A 31 7.30 -24.69 -21.81
CA GLN A 31 8.17 -24.44 -22.94
C GLN A 31 7.86 -23.05 -23.50
N ILE A 32 8.89 -22.30 -23.78
CA ILE A 32 8.79 -21.00 -24.43
C ILE A 32 9.38 -21.16 -25.82
N HIS A 33 8.61 -20.83 -26.84
CA HIS A 33 9.04 -20.83 -28.21
C HIS A 33 9.18 -19.39 -28.71
N TYR A 34 10.41 -18.97 -28.98
CA TYR A 34 10.69 -17.60 -29.42
C TYR A 34 11.72 -17.60 -30.55
N ASN A 35 11.22 -17.68 -31.77
CA ASN A 35 12.04 -17.89 -32.98
C ASN A 35 12.81 -16.63 -33.41
N ASP A 36 12.39 -15.45 -33.00
CA ASP A 36 13.01 -14.17 -33.36
C ASP A 36 14.46 -14.02 -32.83
N LEU A 37 14.87 -14.88 -31.90
CA LEU A 37 16.26 -14.96 -31.44
C LEU A 37 17.22 -15.53 -32.51
N ASP A 38 16.72 -16.22 -33.50
CA ASP A 38 17.52 -16.79 -34.58
C ASP A 38 17.29 -15.98 -35.88
N GLY A 39 17.64 -14.70 -35.85
CA GLY A 39 17.56 -13.80 -36.98
C GLY A 39 18.87 -13.77 -37.78
N ASP A 40 18.80 -13.48 -39.06
CA ASP A 40 19.92 -13.58 -40.04
C ASP A 40 21.03 -12.53 -39.81
N GLU A 41 20.80 -11.51 -38.98
CA GLU A 41 21.74 -10.38 -38.87
C GLU A 41 22.75 -10.48 -37.72
N VAL A 42 22.42 -11.19 -36.61
CA VAL A 42 23.27 -11.28 -35.41
C VAL A 42 23.23 -12.70 -34.85
N ASP A 43 24.41 -13.31 -34.67
CA ASP A 43 24.50 -14.60 -33.96
C ASP A 43 24.42 -14.36 -32.45
N ARG A 44 23.25 -14.63 -31.85
CA ARG A 44 22.94 -14.43 -30.43
C ARG A 44 23.26 -15.63 -29.55
N PHE A 45 23.84 -16.69 -30.16
CA PHE A 45 24.13 -17.90 -29.45
C PHE A 45 25.60 -17.97 -29.02
N THR A 46 25.84 -18.68 -27.92
CA THR A 46 27.22 -18.99 -27.51
C THR A 46 27.93 -19.82 -28.59
N SER A 47 29.26 -19.85 -28.58
CA SER A 47 30.08 -20.60 -29.54
C SER A 47 29.75 -22.11 -29.58
N SER A 48 29.23 -22.67 -28.49
CA SER A 48 28.71 -24.05 -28.44
C SER A 48 27.30 -24.18 -29.00
N ARG A 49 26.61 -23.08 -29.29
CA ARG A 49 25.18 -23.00 -29.66
C ARG A 49 24.22 -23.67 -28.66
N GLU A 50 24.66 -23.91 -27.44
CA GLU A 50 23.86 -24.50 -26.34
C GLU A 50 23.36 -23.47 -25.34
N GLY A 51 23.60 -22.19 -25.56
CA GLY A 51 23.16 -21.09 -24.71
C GLY A 51 23.00 -19.78 -25.49
N ILE A 52 22.42 -18.79 -24.86
CA ILE A 52 22.20 -17.46 -25.41
C ILE A 52 23.15 -16.49 -24.73
N VAL A 53 23.61 -15.49 -25.47
CA VAL A 53 24.45 -14.42 -24.92
C VAL A 53 23.63 -13.62 -23.92
N SER A 54 24.07 -13.60 -22.66
CA SER A 54 23.27 -13.12 -21.52
C SER A 54 22.99 -11.61 -21.53
N ASP A 55 23.75 -10.83 -22.30
CA ASP A 55 23.64 -9.39 -22.46
C ASP A 55 23.00 -8.98 -23.80
N ASP A 56 22.50 -9.94 -24.57
CA ASP A 56 21.75 -9.66 -25.80
C ASP A 56 20.44 -8.92 -25.49
N THR A 57 20.20 -7.80 -26.18
CA THR A 57 19.05 -6.92 -25.93
C THR A 57 17.71 -7.61 -26.15
N LEU A 58 17.58 -8.43 -27.19
CA LEU A 58 16.34 -9.15 -27.50
C LEU A 58 16.06 -10.26 -26.48
N PHE A 59 17.13 -10.90 -25.98
CA PHE A 59 17.01 -11.86 -24.89
C PHE A 59 16.58 -11.21 -23.57
N LEU A 60 17.12 -10.04 -23.24
CA LEU A 60 16.72 -9.28 -22.06
C LEU A 60 15.25 -8.81 -22.12
N GLU A 61 14.79 -8.37 -23.30
CA GLU A 61 13.38 -8.02 -23.53
C GLU A 61 12.46 -9.24 -23.35
N LEU A 62 12.88 -10.39 -23.84
CA LEU A 62 12.18 -11.66 -23.63
C LEU A 62 12.10 -12.00 -22.15
N LEU A 63 13.19 -11.87 -21.39
CA LEU A 63 13.22 -12.13 -19.95
C LEU A 63 12.25 -11.23 -19.17
N GLU A 64 12.17 -9.94 -19.51
CA GLU A 64 11.20 -9.03 -18.88
C GLU A 64 9.75 -9.40 -19.23
N SER A 65 9.50 -9.84 -20.45
CA SER A 65 8.17 -10.32 -20.85
C SER A 65 7.79 -11.60 -20.09
N ILE A 66 8.70 -12.54 -19.95
CA ILE A 66 8.51 -13.78 -19.17
C ILE A 66 8.26 -13.44 -17.68
N LYS A 67 9.02 -12.53 -17.11
CA LYS A 67 8.85 -12.07 -15.73
C LYS A 67 7.45 -11.51 -15.50
N SER A 68 6.93 -10.71 -16.43
CA SER A 68 5.58 -10.18 -16.37
C SER A 68 4.52 -11.29 -16.39
N VAL A 69 4.66 -12.28 -17.27
CA VAL A 69 3.75 -13.43 -17.37
C VAL A 69 3.79 -14.28 -16.11
N ILE A 70 4.98 -14.59 -15.59
CA ILE A 70 5.14 -15.36 -14.35
C ILE A 70 4.49 -14.63 -13.16
N LYS A 71 4.67 -13.30 -13.06
CA LYS A 71 4.01 -12.51 -12.04
C LYS A 71 2.49 -12.67 -12.11
N SER A 72 1.92 -12.59 -13.30
CA SER A 72 0.47 -12.78 -13.49
C SER A 72 0.01 -14.19 -13.10
N ILE A 73 0.79 -15.22 -13.42
CA ILE A 73 0.49 -16.61 -13.06
C ILE A 73 0.52 -16.79 -11.53
N ILE A 74 1.51 -16.21 -10.86
CA ILE A 74 1.64 -16.28 -9.40
C ILE A 74 0.45 -15.57 -8.72
N ASP A 75 0.08 -14.39 -9.22
CA ASP A 75 -1.06 -13.63 -8.68
C ASP A 75 -2.38 -14.41 -8.84
N GLN A 76 -2.61 -15.05 -9.99
CA GLN A 76 -3.77 -15.91 -10.24
C GLN A 76 -3.74 -17.18 -9.37
N TRP A 77 -2.58 -17.79 -9.19
CA TRP A 77 -2.44 -18.95 -8.32
C TRP A 77 -2.80 -18.61 -6.88
N ASP A 78 -2.32 -17.47 -6.38
CA ASP A 78 -2.63 -17.02 -5.03
C ASP A 78 -4.15 -16.79 -4.85
N GLU A 79 -4.83 -16.24 -5.88
CA GLU A 79 -6.29 -16.10 -5.89
C GLU A 79 -7.00 -17.47 -5.83
N TRP A 80 -6.62 -18.41 -6.67
CA TRP A 80 -7.20 -19.76 -6.69
C TRP A 80 -6.98 -20.54 -5.38
N ARG A 81 -5.80 -20.43 -4.79
CA ARG A 81 -5.52 -21.07 -3.49
C ARG A 81 -6.41 -20.53 -2.37
N ILE A 82 -6.76 -19.24 -2.43
CA ILE A 82 -7.70 -18.63 -1.48
C ILE A 82 -9.11 -19.20 -1.69
N GLU A 83 -9.58 -19.30 -2.93
CA GLU A 83 -10.91 -19.81 -3.25
C GLU A 83 -11.10 -21.27 -2.82
N ILE A 84 -10.10 -22.12 -3.04
CA ILE A 84 -10.15 -23.54 -2.68
C ILE A 84 -9.74 -23.84 -1.24
N LYS A 85 -9.51 -22.80 -0.40
CA LYS A 85 -9.11 -22.92 1.02
C LYS A 85 -7.83 -23.74 1.26
N GLN A 86 -6.96 -23.82 0.29
CA GLN A 86 -5.66 -24.50 0.41
C GLN A 86 -4.53 -23.52 0.81
N ASP A 87 -4.80 -22.63 1.74
CA ASP A 87 -3.88 -21.60 2.24
C ASP A 87 -2.71 -22.16 3.08
N GLY A 88 -2.54 -23.45 3.13
CA GLY A 88 -1.70 -24.13 4.11
C GLY A 88 -0.52 -24.91 3.54
N ASP A 89 0.35 -24.29 2.74
CA ASP A 89 1.65 -24.84 2.44
C ASP A 89 2.64 -24.44 3.53
N ASP A 90 3.18 -25.40 4.26
CA ASP A 90 4.07 -25.15 5.42
C ASP A 90 5.39 -24.47 5.03
N ASP A 91 5.78 -24.53 3.77
CA ASP A 91 6.99 -23.90 3.23
C ASP A 91 6.79 -22.45 2.79
N ASN A 92 5.56 -21.94 2.75
CA ASN A 92 5.26 -20.56 2.36
C ASN A 92 5.00 -19.70 3.59
N ARG A 93 5.75 -18.58 3.72
CA ARG A 93 5.46 -17.52 4.68
C ARG A 93 3.99 -17.17 4.59
N ARG A 94 3.22 -17.46 5.64
CA ARG A 94 1.78 -17.21 5.68
C ARG A 94 1.54 -15.71 5.63
N PHE A 95 1.28 -15.19 4.45
CA PHE A 95 0.76 -13.83 4.31
C PHE A 95 -0.70 -13.82 4.78
N SER A 96 -1.02 -12.92 5.68
CA SER A 96 -2.41 -12.69 6.06
C SER A 96 -3.22 -12.21 4.84
N ARG A 97 -4.55 -12.43 4.85
CA ARG A 97 -5.43 -11.91 3.80
C ARG A 97 -5.25 -10.41 3.57
N LYS A 98 -4.98 -9.65 4.64
CA LYS A 98 -4.73 -8.20 4.57
C LYS A 98 -3.42 -7.88 3.86
N GLU A 99 -2.35 -8.60 4.14
CA GLU A 99 -1.06 -8.41 3.47
C GLU A 99 -1.14 -8.71 1.97
N ARG A 100 -1.86 -9.77 1.58
CA ARG A 100 -2.08 -10.10 0.16
C ARG A 100 -2.86 -8.98 -0.57
N ALA A 101 -3.95 -8.48 0.05
CA ALA A 101 -4.71 -7.37 -0.52
C ALA A 101 -3.88 -6.09 -0.65
N SER A 102 -3.06 -5.78 0.34
CA SER A 102 -2.14 -4.64 0.30
C SER A 102 -1.13 -4.76 -0.81
N LYS A 103 -0.57 -5.95 -0.99
CA LYS A 103 0.40 -6.23 -2.06
C LYS A 103 -0.22 -6.13 -3.45
N LYS A 104 -1.42 -6.68 -3.64
CA LYS A 104 -2.17 -6.56 -4.89
C LYS A 104 -2.41 -5.10 -5.26
N LEU A 105 -2.91 -4.30 -4.30
CA LEU A 105 -3.15 -2.87 -4.50
C LEU A 105 -1.87 -2.12 -4.89
N TYR A 106 -0.75 -2.38 -4.20
CA TYR A 106 0.53 -1.76 -4.53
C TYR A 106 0.96 -2.08 -5.96
N ASN A 107 0.92 -3.36 -6.33
CA ASN A 107 1.35 -3.83 -7.64
C ASN A 107 0.50 -3.25 -8.78
N GLU A 108 -0.81 -3.18 -8.60
CA GLU A 108 -1.71 -2.55 -9.58
C GLU A 108 -1.38 -1.06 -9.74
N THR A 109 -1.26 -0.32 -8.62
CA THR A 109 -0.93 1.11 -8.64
C THR A 109 0.46 1.35 -9.24
N ALA A 110 1.48 0.60 -8.84
CA ALA A 110 2.83 0.76 -9.35
C ALA A 110 2.95 0.43 -10.84
N SER A 111 2.13 -0.52 -11.35
CA SER A 111 2.12 -0.89 -12.77
C SER A 111 1.55 0.21 -13.68
N GLU A 112 0.62 1.02 -13.17
CA GLU A 112 0.04 2.16 -13.91
C GLU A 112 1.07 3.27 -14.15
N TYR A 113 2.06 3.40 -13.28
CA TYR A 113 3.11 4.40 -13.37
C TYR A 113 4.32 3.99 -14.23
N LYS A 114 4.24 2.88 -14.97
CA LYS A 114 5.30 2.55 -15.92
C LYS A 114 5.35 3.64 -16.99
N PRO A 115 6.38 4.51 -16.99
CA PRO A 115 6.49 5.51 -18.02
C PRO A 115 6.62 4.80 -19.36
N VAL A 116 5.77 5.14 -20.31
CA VAL A 116 5.91 4.79 -21.72
C VAL A 116 7.07 5.65 -22.27
N LEU A 117 8.25 5.47 -21.71
CA LEU A 117 9.47 6.07 -22.25
C LEU A 117 10.20 4.97 -23.04
N PRO A 118 10.65 5.29 -24.25
CA PRO A 118 11.44 4.34 -25.01
C PRO A 118 12.75 4.10 -24.26
N ASN A 119 12.86 2.89 -23.75
CA ASN A 119 14.07 2.10 -23.56
C ASN A 119 15.16 2.53 -22.60
N ASN A 120 15.44 1.60 -21.67
CA ASN A 120 16.76 1.16 -21.20
C ASN A 120 17.80 2.24 -20.90
N SER A 121 17.38 3.46 -20.54
CA SER A 121 18.32 4.37 -19.92
C SER A 121 18.56 3.90 -18.50
N GLU A 122 19.83 3.87 -18.09
CA GLU A 122 20.27 3.55 -16.73
C GLU A 122 19.40 4.24 -15.63
N PRO A 123 18.97 5.52 -15.79
CA PRO A 123 18.06 6.17 -14.86
C PRO A 123 16.69 5.48 -14.74
N THR A 124 16.12 5.01 -15.84
CA THR A 124 14.78 4.36 -15.85
C THR A 124 14.82 3.03 -15.10
N ALA A 125 15.85 2.21 -15.37
CA ALA A 125 16.05 0.94 -14.67
C ALA A 125 16.28 1.15 -13.16
N ARG A 126 16.99 2.21 -12.79
CA ARG A 126 17.25 2.56 -11.39
C ARG A 126 15.97 2.99 -10.67
N VAL A 127 15.14 3.82 -11.30
CA VAL A 127 13.85 4.24 -10.73
C VAL A 127 12.91 3.05 -10.57
N GLN A 128 12.84 2.15 -11.56
CA GLN A 128 12.05 0.93 -11.45
C GLN A 128 12.50 0.06 -10.27
N LYS A 129 13.81 -0.12 -10.13
CA LYS A 129 14.38 -0.85 -8.99
C LYS A 129 13.97 -0.23 -7.65
N TRP A 130 13.98 1.09 -7.52
CA TRP A 130 13.53 1.77 -6.30
C TRP A 130 12.04 1.58 -6.04
N ILE A 131 11.20 1.59 -7.08
CA ILE A 131 9.77 1.31 -6.94
C ILE A 131 9.58 -0.13 -6.42
N ASP A 132 10.31 -1.10 -6.97
CA ASP A 132 10.25 -2.49 -6.52
C ASP A 132 10.73 -2.65 -5.05
N GLU A 133 11.77 -1.93 -4.65
CA GLU A 133 12.28 -1.92 -3.27
C GLU A 133 11.27 -1.32 -2.27
N LEU A 134 10.44 -0.38 -2.69
CA LEU A 134 9.41 0.25 -1.85
C LEU A 134 8.17 -0.64 -1.62
N GLU A 135 7.99 -1.73 -2.38
CA GLU A 135 6.82 -2.61 -2.27
C GLU A 135 6.60 -3.11 -0.84
N GLU A 136 7.67 -3.59 -0.20
CA GLU A 136 7.57 -4.16 1.15
C GLU A 136 7.15 -3.12 2.19
N ASP A 137 7.72 -1.92 2.11
CA ASP A 137 7.43 -0.83 3.05
C ASP A 137 6.01 -0.29 2.88
N ALA A 138 5.57 -0.11 1.65
CA ALA A 138 4.23 0.35 1.33
C ALA A 138 3.16 -0.67 1.76
N THR A 139 3.33 -1.94 1.39
CA THR A 139 2.38 -3.01 1.74
C THR A 139 2.27 -3.20 3.24
N PHE A 140 3.39 -3.04 3.96
CA PHE A 140 3.40 -3.10 5.41
C PHE A 140 2.54 -2.01 6.07
N ASN A 141 2.55 -0.80 5.51
CA ASN A 141 1.84 0.36 6.07
C ASN A 141 0.37 0.50 5.60
N LEU A 142 -0.04 -0.12 4.51
CA LEU A 142 -1.39 0.07 3.95
C LEU A 142 -2.52 -0.27 4.94
N GLN A 143 -2.36 -1.33 5.73
CA GLN A 143 -3.31 -1.65 6.80
C GLN A 143 -3.40 -0.52 7.83
N SER A 144 -2.25 0.00 8.24
CA SER A 144 -2.16 1.08 9.24
C SER A 144 -2.81 2.37 8.76
N TYR A 145 -2.66 2.70 7.47
CA TYR A 145 -3.39 3.81 6.86
C TYR A 145 -4.91 3.62 6.98
N THR A 146 -5.40 2.42 6.65
CA THR A 146 -6.84 2.10 6.74
C THR A 146 -7.34 2.21 8.18
N GLU A 147 -6.59 1.70 9.16
CA GLU A 147 -6.93 1.80 10.58
C GLU A 147 -6.98 3.25 11.07
N CYS A 148 -6.04 4.10 10.62
CA CYS A 148 -6.08 5.54 10.89
C CYS A 148 -7.32 6.20 10.29
N PHE A 149 -7.58 5.94 9.01
CA PHE A 149 -8.71 6.52 8.29
C PHE A 149 -10.05 6.14 8.95
N VAL A 150 -10.25 4.87 9.28
CA VAL A 150 -11.48 4.39 9.90
C VAL A 150 -11.63 4.96 11.31
N SER A 151 -10.58 4.98 12.12
CA SER A 151 -10.60 5.49 13.48
C SER A 151 -11.07 6.95 13.55
N GLU A 152 -10.46 7.84 12.77
CA GLU A 152 -10.86 9.25 12.75
C GLU A 152 -12.28 9.43 12.21
N ASN A 153 -12.64 8.73 11.13
CA ASN A 153 -13.95 8.89 10.52
C ASN A 153 -15.10 8.28 11.35
N LEU A 154 -14.85 7.25 12.14
CA LEU A 154 -15.83 6.73 13.09
C LEU A 154 -16.18 7.79 14.14
N VAL A 155 -15.18 8.52 14.66
CA VAL A 155 -15.43 9.59 15.63
C VAL A 155 -16.19 10.75 14.96
N ARG A 156 -15.86 11.13 13.71
CA ARG A 156 -16.63 12.15 12.96
C ARG A 156 -18.08 11.72 12.79
N LYS A 157 -18.34 10.45 12.43
CA LYS A 157 -19.70 9.91 12.31
C LYS A 157 -20.45 9.94 13.64
N LEU A 158 -19.80 9.64 14.75
CA LEU A 158 -20.40 9.73 16.08
C LEU A 158 -20.81 11.18 16.41
N ILE A 159 -19.93 12.16 16.14
CA ILE A 159 -20.23 13.59 16.36
C ILE A 159 -21.45 14.02 15.54
N LYS A 160 -21.50 13.64 14.27
CA LYS A 160 -22.65 13.91 13.38
C LYS A 160 -23.92 13.23 13.89
N HIS A 161 -23.85 11.95 14.28
CA HIS A 161 -24.98 11.20 14.78
C HIS A 161 -25.58 11.82 16.07
N LYS A 162 -24.71 12.26 16.99
CA LYS A 162 -25.14 12.95 18.22
C LYS A 162 -25.50 14.41 17.98
N SER A 163 -25.46 14.91 16.75
CA SER A 163 -25.74 16.31 16.40
C SER A 163 -24.98 17.33 17.26
N ILE A 164 -23.72 17.05 17.55
CA ILE A 164 -22.87 17.93 18.36
C ILE A 164 -22.56 19.19 17.58
N ALA A 165 -23.19 20.30 17.96
CA ALA A 165 -22.98 21.59 17.29
C ALA A 165 -21.59 22.16 17.59
N LEU A 166 -20.94 22.70 16.57
CA LEU A 166 -19.72 23.50 16.69
C LEU A 166 -20.11 24.96 16.95
N ASP A 167 -20.06 25.35 18.21
CA ASP A 167 -20.41 26.70 18.66
C ASP A 167 -19.39 27.19 19.71
N GLU A 168 -19.59 28.38 20.24
CA GLU A 168 -18.71 28.97 21.24
C GLU A 168 -19.11 28.66 22.70
N SER A 169 -20.02 27.71 22.91
CA SER A 169 -20.60 27.41 24.24
C SER A 169 -19.60 26.83 25.26
N SER A 170 -18.51 26.25 24.79
CA SER A 170 -17.48 25.66 25.68
C SER A 170 -16.06 25.93 25.16
N LYS A 171 -15.07 25.81 26.07
CA LYS A 171 -13.65 25.96 25.72
C LYS A 171 -13.21 24.94 24.68
N ILE A 172 -13.73 23.70 24.71
CA ILE A 172 -13.44 22.65 23.79
C ILE A 172 -13.93 23.03 22.37
N LYS A 173 -15.18 23.47 22.26
CA LYS A 173 -15.78 23.87 20.99
C LYS A 173 -15.11 25.11 20.39
N LYS A 174 -14.79 26.12 21.24
CA LYS A 174 -13.99 27.27 20.81
C LYS A 174 -12.62 26.87 20.26
N GLY A 175 -11.95 25.93 20.93
CA GLY A 175 -10.67 25.37 20.46
C GLY A 175 -10.81 24.70 19.08
N ALA A 176 -11.84 23.89 18.91
CA ALA A 176 -12.14 23.24 17.62
C ALA A 176 -12.39 24.27 16.50
N LEU A 177 -13.20 25.32 16.75
CA LEU A 177 -13.45 26.37 15.77
C LEU A 177 -12.17 27.14 15.41
N CYS A 178 -11.30 27.43 16.37
CA CYS A 178 -9.99 28.04 16.12
C CYS A 178 -9.13 27.18 15.18
N GLU A 179 -9.09 25.88 15.45
CA GLU A 179 -8.30 24.92 14.65
C GLU A 179 -8.84 24.80 13.22
N ILE A 180 -10.17 24.73 13.06
CA ILE A 180 -10.83 24.73 11.74
C ILE A 180 -10.44 25.97 10.94
N ARG A 181 -10.55 27.18 11.53
CA ARG A 181 -10.17 28.42 10.85
C ARG A 181 -8.70 28.40 10.44
N ARG A 182 -7.80 28.00 11.33
CA ARG A 182 -6.36 27.89 11.06
C ARG A 182 -6.05 26.99 9.87
N TRP A 183 -6.69 25.82 9.81
CA TRP A 183 -6.45 24.87 8.72
C TRP A 183 -7.10 25.30 7.41
N ARG A 184 -8.27 25.93 7.42
CA ARG A 184 -8.89 26.50 6.22
C ARG A 184 -8.05 27.63 5.62
N ASP A 185 -7.54 28.52 6.46
CA ASP A 185 -6.66 29.61 6.04
C ASP A 185 -5.34 29.06 5.46
N ARG A 186 -4.79 28.04 6.11
CA ARG A 186 -3.60 27.36 5.61
C ARG A 186 -3.85 26.68 4.26
N GLU A 187 -4.91 25.90 4.13
CA GLU A 187 -5.26 25.23 2.87
C GLU A 187 -5.48 26.24 1.75
N THR A 188 -6.16 27.35 2.03
CA THR A 188 -6.38 28.44 1.05
C THR A 188 -5.05 29.03 0.59
N ARG A 189 -4.14 29.28 1.51
CA ARG A 189 -2.79 29.79 1.20
C ARG A 189 -1.98 28.79 0.39
N ASP A 190 -2.00 27.51 0.80
CA ASP A 190 -1.22 26.47 0.14
C ASP A 190 -1.77 26.19 -1.28
N LYS A 191 -3.09 26.21 -1.48
CA LYS A 191 -3.72 26.17 -2.82
C LYS A 191 -3.23 27.31 -3.70
N ARG A 192 -3.17 28.53 -3.16
CA ARG A 192 -2.67 29.70 -3.90
C ARG A 192 -1.21 29.55 -4.27
N ASN A 193 -0.38 29.12 -3.34
CA ASN A 193 1.06 28.91 -3.56
C ASN A 193 1.33 27.80 -4.60
N GLY A 194 0.54 26.74 -4.58
CA GLY A 194 0.64 25.63 -5.52
C GLY A 194 -0.11 25.85 -6.85
N ASN A 195 -0.76 27.00 -7.03
CA ASN A 195 -1.63 27.29 -8.19
C ASN A 195 -2.70 26.21 -8.42
N ILE A 196 -3.30 25.71 -7.32
CA ILE A 196 -4.31 24.65 -7.33
C ILE A 196 -5.71 25.28 -7.37
N ALA A 197 -6.42 25.12 -8.49
CA ALA A 197 -7.77 25.67 -8.69
C ALA A 197 -8.90 24.70 -8.30
N ILE A 198 -8.59 23.43 -8.08
CA ILE A 198 -9.57 22.39 -7.73
C ILE A 198 -9.86 22.36 -6.23
N ASP A 199 -11.00 21.77 -5.85
CA ASP A 199 -11.28 21.43 -4.46
C ASP A 199 -10.47 20.21 -4.04
N ILE A 200 -9.79 20.32 -2.89
CA ILE A 200 -8.96 19.24 -2.34
C ILE A 200 -9.82 18.25 -1.56
N ARG A 201 -10.91 18.73 -0.94
CA ARG A 201 -11.82 17.91 -0.13
C ARG A 201 -13.14 17.72 -0.84
N SER A 202 -13.65 16.49 -0.85
CA SER A 202 -14.96 16.18 -1.46
C SER A 202 -16.13 16.74 -0.68
N GLU A 203 -15.98 16.94 0.64
CA GLU A 203 -17.00 17.49 1.51
C GLU A 203 -16.51 18.77 2.17
N ASN A 204 -17.35 19.80 2.17
CA ASN A 204 -17.08 21.05 2.88
C ASN A 204 -17.57 20.95 4.34
N ASP A 205 -17.09 19.94 5.06
CA ASP A 205 -17.44 19.67 6.46
C ASP A 205 -16.29 20.10 7.38
N ASP A 206 -16.61 20.92 8.36
CA ASP A 206 -15.68 21.45 9.35
C ASP A 206 -14.93 20.35 10.13
N LEU A 207 -15.57 19.23 10.37
CA LEU A 207 -14.95 18.11 11.11
C LEU A 207 -13.72 17.51 10.40
N PHE A 208 -13.60 17.67 9.09
CA PHE A 208 -12.44 17.19 8.33
C PHE A 208 -11.17 18.03 8.52
N TYR A 209 -11.29 19.19 9.16
CA TYR A 209 -10.15 20.03 9.55
C TYR A 209 -9.64 19.72 10.96
N LEU A 210 -10.32 18.81 11.69
CA LEU A 210 -9.97 18.42 13.06
C LEU A 210 -9.22 17.10 13.07
N ASP A 211 -8.15 17.05 13.86
CA ASP A 211 -7.44 15.81 14.22
C ASP A 211 -8.20 15.01 15.30
N LEU A 212 -7.71 13.81 15.60
CA LEU A 212 -8.35 12.94 16.59
C LEU A 212 -8.41 13.57 17.97
N ALA A 213 -7.47 14.45 18.35
CA ALA A 213 -7.48 15.10 19.66
C ALA A 213 -8.71 15.99 19.83
N HIS A 214 -8.98 16.84 18.86
CA HIS A 214 -10.17 17.69 18.86
C HIS A 214 -11.46 16.90 18.71
N LEU A 215 -11.46 15.88 17.81
CA LEU A 215 -12.62 15.01 17.61
C LEU A 215 -12.97 14.21 18.87
N ALA A 216 -11.98 13.65 19.56
CA ALA A 216 -12.17 12.90 20.79
C ALA A 216 -12.72 13.82 21.92
N ALA A 217 -12.16 15.02 22.06
CA ALA A 217 -12.63 15.99 23.05
C ALA A 217 -14.07 16.45 22.81
N LEU A 218 -14.50 16.55 21.54
CA LEU A 218 -15.89 16.88 21.18
C LEU A 218 -16.84 15.71 21.41
N ALA A 219 -16.45 14.49 21.02
CA ALA A 219 -17.29 13.31 21.08
C ALA A 219 -17.46 12.77 22.51
N ASP A 220 -16.40 12.85 23.32
CA ASP A 220 -16.31 12.33 24.68
C ASP A 220 -15.58 13.34 25.58
N PRO A 221 -16.24 14.46 25.92
CA PRO A 221 -15.62 15.53 26.71
C PRO A 221 -15.25 15.03 28.12
N PRO A 222 -14.07 15.43 28.65
CA PRO A 222 -13.64 15.04 29.99
C PRO A 222 -14.67 15.48 31.02
N ARG A 223 -15.12 14.57 31.88
CA ARG A 223 -16.01 14.84 32.99
C ARG A 223 -15.17 15.23 34.22
N SER A 224 -15.64 16.21 34.97
CA SER A 224 -15.01 16.60 36.23
C SER A 224 -15.22 15.49 37.30
N GLY A 225 -14.14 14.86 37.71
CA GLY A 225 -14.12 13.79 38.70
C GLY A 225 -13.29 12.61 38.23
N ASP A 226 -12.55 12.08 39.14
CA ASP A 226 -11.55 11.02 39.02
C ASP A 226 -11.54 10.12 37.80
N GLY A 227 -10.37 10.12 37.13
CA GLY A 227 -9.81 8.94 36.50
C GLY A 227 -10.76 8.08 35.66
N TYR A 228 -11.39 8.65 34.67
CA TYR A 228 -12.14 7.84 33.70
C TYR A 228 -11.11 7.11 32.80
N PRO A 229 -10.77 5.85 33.11
CA PRO A 229 -9.71 5.15 32.37
C PRO A 229 -10.07 4.86 30.91
N ASP A 230 -11.33 5.05 30.53
CA ASP A 230 -11.88 4.65 29.25
C ASP A 230 -12.28 5.82 28.33
N HIS A 231 -11.54 6.92 28.39
CA HIS A 231 -11.75 8.09 27.54
C HIS A 231 -11.13 7.93 26.15
N LEU A 232 -11.81 8.43 25.11
CA LEU A 232 -11.24 8.53 23.75
C LEU A 232 -9.93 9.30 23.71
N ALA A 233 -9.76 10.30 24.59
CA ALA A 233 -8.52 11.07 24.71
C ALA A 233 -7.29 10.23 25.13
N ASN A 234 -7.48 9.10 25.80
CA ASN A 234 -6.36 8.21 26.13
C ASN A 234 -5.84 7.44 24.93
N ASP A 235 -6.73 7.03 24.05
CA ASP A 235 -6.37 6.36 22.80
C ASP A 235 -5.73 7.35 21.82
N GLU A 236 -6.21 8.59 21.79
CA GLU A 236 -5.65 9.66 20.97
C GLU A 236 -4.16 9.88 21.23
N LYS A 237 -3.73 9.90 22.48
CA LYS A 237 -2.32 10.09 22.86
C LYS A 237 -1.38 9.03 22.26
N ALA A 238 -1.86 7.80 22.17
CA ALA A 238 -1.10 6.71 21.54
C ALA A 238 -1.26 6.71 20.01
N PHE A 239 -2.41 7.15 19.51
CA PHE A 239 -2.74 7.18 18.09
C PHE A 239 -1.95 8.24 17.32
N THR A 240 -1.95 9.47 17.81
CA THR A 240 -1.44 10.64 17.07
C THR A 240 0.00 10.49 16.59
N PRO A 241 0.99 10.06 17.40
CA PRO A 241 2.36 9.93 16.92
C PRO A 241 2.51 8.84 15.85
N ILE A 242 1.77 7.73 15.97
CA ILE A 242 1.82 6.63 14.99
C ILE A 242 1.13 7.06 13.69
N ARG A 243 -0.04 7.67 13.78
CA ARG A 243 -0.77 8.22 12.64
C ARG A 243 0.07 9.24 11.86
N ASN A 244 0.77 10.12 12.56
CA ASN A 244 1.64 11.10 11.91
C ASN A 244 2.79 10.42 11.14
N ALA A 245 3.40 9.37 11.68
CA ALA A 245 4.41 8.60 10.98
C ALA A 245 3.85 7.94 9.70
N VAL A 246 2.64 7.37 9.76
CA VAL A 246 1.94 6.81 8.58
C VAL A 246 1.69 7.88 7.52
N MET A 247 1.19 9.05 7.92
CA MET A 247 0.87 10.15 6.99
C MET A 247 2.12 10.80 6.38
N HIS A 248 3.27 10.70 7.06
CA HIS A 248 4.57 11.07 6.50
C HIS A 248 5.24 9.94 5.72
N THR A 249 4.50 8.89 5.38
CA THR A 249 4.97 7.74 4.57
C THR A 249 6.17 7.00 5.16
N SER A 250 6.38 7.11 6.48
CA SER A 250 7.47 6.39 7.16
C SER A 250 7.04 4.95 7.45
N ARG A 251 7.92 3.97 7.16
CA ARG A 251 7.68 2.58 7.58
C ARG A 251 7.57 2.51 9.10
N LEU A 252 6.50 1.91 9.58
CA LEU A 252 6.31 1.66 11.01
C LEU A 252 7.17 0.50 11.51
N THR A 253 7.47 0.49 12.80
CA THR A 253 7.93 -0.74 13.46
C THR A 253 6.75 -1.67 13.71
N GLN A 254 7.01 -2.99 13.83
CA GLN A 254 5.95 -3.97 14.16
C GLN A 254 5.22 -3.59 15.45
N LYS A 255 5.94 -3.15 16.48
CA LYS A 255 5.35 -2.72 17.76
C LYS A 255 4.41 -1.51 17.61
N ALA A 256 4.75 -0.55 16.75
CA ALA A 256 3.90 0.60 16.48
C ALA A 256 2.62 0.18 15.72
N LYS A 257 2.75 -0.73 14.75
CA LYS A 257 1.61 -1.31 14.02
C LYS A 257 0.66 -2.06 14.96
N ASP A 258 1.18 -2.93 15.82
CA ASP A 258 0.39 -3.69 16.80
C ASP A 258 -0.32 -2.74 17.80
N LYS A 259 0.38 -1.69 18.22
CA LYS A 259 -0.20 -0.66 19.09
C LYS A 259 -1.33 0.09 18.40
N LEU A 260 -1.16 0.47 17.13
CA LEU A 260 -2.20 1.13 16.36
C LEU A 260 -3.45 0.25 16.20
N THR A 261 -3.27 -1.03 15.87
CA THR A 261 -4.37 -2.00 15.79
C THR A 261 -5.13 -2.12 17.12
N THR A 262 -4.40 -2.12 18.25
CA THR A 262 -5.03 -2.13 19.59
C THR A 262 -5.86 -0.86 19.82
N VAL A 263 -5.32 0.29 19.46
CA VAL A 263 -6.01 1.59 19.60
C VAL A 263 -7.26 1.64 18.70
N TYR A 264 -7.17 1.15 17.48
CA TYR A 264 -8.29 1.03 16.56
C TYR A 264 -9.47 0.25 17.20
N TYR A 265 -9.19 -0.93 17.75
CA TYR A 265 -10.24 -1.72 18.44
C TYR A 265 -10.80 -1.04 19.68
N ASN A 266 -9.97 -0.32 20.43
CA ASN A 266 -10.43 0.45 21.58
C ASN A 266 -11.38 1.57 21.16
N ILE A 267 -11.03 2.34 20.13
CA ILE A 267 -11.90 3.41 19.59
C ILE A 267 -13.24 2.82 19.13
N GLU A 268 -13.22 1.72 18.37
CA GLU A 268 -14.45 1.04 17.92
C GLU A 268 -15.34 0.64 19.10
N LYS A 269 -14.75 0.01 20.12
CA LYS A 269 -15.47 -0.42 21.33
C LYS A 269 -16.08 0.78 22.07
N LYS A 270 -15.32 1.86 22.25
CA LYS A 270 -15.78 3.07 22.94
C LYS A 270 -16.92 3.77 22.19
N ILE A 271 -16.83 3.82 20.87
CA ILE A 271 -17.91 4.38 20.05
C ILE A 271 -19.19 3.55 20.21
N LYS A 272 -19.12 2.21 20.23
CA LYS A 272 -20.27 1.37 20.54
C LYS A 272 -20.89 1.68 21.89
N ASN A 273 -20.07 1.84 22.93
CA ASN A 273 -20.53 2.22 24.27
C ASN A 273 -21.19 3.61 24.28
N LEU A 274 -20.57 4.59 23.60
CA LEU A 274 -21.13 5.95 23.52
C LEU A 274 -22.40 6.06 22.69
N LEU A 275 -22.70 5.11 21.82
CA LEU A 275 -23.95 5.02 21.08
C LEU A 275 -25.05 4.35 21.91
N SER A 276 -24.70 3.56 22.92
CA SER A 276 -25.65 2.85 23.81
C SER A 276 -26.09 3.68 25.00
N THR A 277 -25.42 4.83 25.22
CA THR A 277 -25.74 5.83 26.26
C THR A 277 -26.49 7.01 25.66
#